data_f4a20a3ebd78563ac405865609a3b5bf
#
_entry.id   f4a20a3ebd78563ac405865609a3b5bf
#
_cell.length_a   1.000
_cell.length_b   1.000
_cell.length_c   1.000
_cell.angle_alpha   90.00
_cell.angle_beta   90.00
_cell.angle_gamma   90.00
#
_symmetry.space_group_name_H-M   'P 1'
#
loop_
_entity.id
_entity.type
_entity.pdbx_description
1 polymer ?
#
loop_
_entity_poly.entity_id
_entity_poly.type
_entity_poly.pdbx_seq_one_letter_code
_entity_poly.pdbx_strand_id
1 'polypeptide(L)'
;IAFDPLLENGAFKEEYVKQEKANIKRIIEGKVDNKAVYALERCPEEMYQNQPYGLYKYGYIEDLDTITVQNLYEYYQKMLQECKIDLFVSGDIENVNEIVEQNENIKKLQGRKPNYVMNKVENKKEVEEHEVKEEMDVVQGKIVIGLDVHLQNENQKYDAMLYNAILGGTANSKMFQEVREKASLAYTASSRYVRYKSNIFIMCGIEIKNYEKAMEIIRKQLEDMKNGVFSDEDIENAKKGIISGIKSIDDEQDTEITYFYGQELTDGKTSLSEYIDKVNRVTKEAIIDVAKSITVNTVYFLKNKETAKEDK
;
A
#
# COMPACT_ATOMS: atom_id res chain seq x y z
N ILE A 1 17.27 2.21 22.01
CA ILE A 1 16.42 3.42 21.85
C ILE A 1 14.96 3.05 22.07
N ALA A 2 14.38 2.10 21.31
CA ALA A 2 12.95 1.78 21.42
C ALA A 2 12.48 1.36 22.81
N PHE A 3 13.31 0.65 23.59
CA PHE A 3 12.97 0.13 24.93
C PHE A 3 13.70 0.85 26.08
N ASP A 4 14.49 1.85 25.75
CA ASP A 4 15.22 2.68 26.72
C ASP A 4 15.30 4.12 26.17
N PRO A 5 14.16 4.84 26.20
CA PRO A 5 14.10 6.21 25.74
C PRO A 5 14.75 7.18 26.74
N LEU A 6 15.20 8.33 26.24
CA LEU A 6 15.68 9.40 27.11
C LEU A 6 14.49 10.05 27.83
N LEU A 7 14.51 9.95 29.15
CA LEU A 7 13.49 10.50 30.04
C LEU A 7 14.01 11.67 30.85
N GLU A 8 13.12 12.62 31.14
CA GLU A 8 13.33 13.75 32.06
C GLU A 8 12.07 13.88 32.92
N ASN A 9 12.26 13.96 34.24
CA ASN A 9 11.15 14.03 35.21
C ASN A 9 10.09 12.91 35.08
N GLY A 10 10.52 11.71 34.68
CA GLY A 10 9.65 10.54 34.57
C GLY A 10 8.80 10.47 33.30
N ALA A 11 9.05 11.32 32.28
CA ALA A 11 8.40 11.32 30.98
C ALA A 11 9.41 11.63 29.87
N PHE A 12 8.97 11.71 28.63
CA PHE A 12 9.85 12.12 27.52
C PHE A 12 10.35 13.54 27.70
N LYS A 13 11.55 13.85 27.21
CA LYS A 13 12.10 15.20 27.26
C LYS A 13 11.24 16.16 26.43
N GLU A 14 10.75 17.24 27.06
CA GLU A 14 9.79 18.18 26.46
C GLU A 14 10.28 18.80 25.13
N GLU A 15 11.58 19.16 25.10
CA GLU A 15 12.21 19.72 23.90
C GLU A 15 12.08 18.79 22.69
N TYR A 16 12.28 17.46 22.90
CA TYR A 16 12.17 16.48 21.81
C TYR A 16 10.74 16.26 21.37
N VAL A 17 9.80 16.20 22.30
CA VAL A 17 8.37 16.12 21.95
C VAL A 17 7.94 17.33 21.13
N LYS A 18 8.35 18.53 21.51
CA LYS A 18 8.08 19.75 20.76
C LYS A 18 8.70 19.71 19.37
N GLN A 19 9.95 19.28 19.25
CA GLN A 19 10.64 19.13 17.97
C GLN A 19 9.94 18.12 17.07
N GLU A 20 9.57 16.95 17.59
CA GLU A 20 8.91 15.90 16.81
C GLU A 20 7.49 16.31 16.39
N LYS A 21 6.73 17.00 17.24
CA LYS A 21 5.44 17.61 16.84
C LYS A 21 5.62 18.56 15.65
N ALA A 22 6.65 19.40 15.67
CA ALA A 22 6.94 20.31 14.57
C ALA A 22 7.39 19.56 13.29
N ASN A 23 8.11 18.45 13.44
CA ASN A 23 8.50 17.58 12.33
C ASN A 23 7.27 16.91 11.68
N ILE A 24 6.41 16.29 12.49
CA ILE A 24 5.18 15.65 12.02
C ILE A 24 4.24 16.67 11.35
N LYS A 25 4.09 17.86 11.94
CA LYS A 25 3.31 18.94 11.33
C LYS A 25 3.80 19.27 9.93
N ARG A 26 5.12 19.43 9.73
CA ARG A 26 5.71 19.68 8.40
C ARG A 26 5.48 18.52 7.43
N ILE A 27 5.51 17.27 7.90
CA ILE A 27 5.22 16.10 7.06
C ILE A 27 3.76 16.12 6.62
N ILE A 28 2.82 16.42 7.52
CA ILE A 28 1.40 16.49 7.21
C ILE A 28 1.12 17.65 6.24
N GLU A 29 1.67 18.84 6.49
CA GLU A 29 1.54 20.00 5.60
C GLU A 29 2.16 19.75 4.22
N GLY A 30 3.33 19.08 4.17
CA GLY A 30 4.01 18.69 2.93
C GLY A 30 3.35 17.57 2.14
N LYS A 31 2.29 16.93 2.66
CA LYS A 31 1.53 15.87 1.95
C LYS A 31 1.14 16.31 0.54
N VAL A 32 0.80 17.59 0.38
CA VAL A 32 0.32 18.17 -0.89
C VAL A 32 1.44 18.48 -1.90
N ASP A 33 2.71 18.42 -1.54
CA ASP A 33 3.81 18.81 -2.42
C ASP A 33 3.99 17.82 -3.58
N ASN A 34 3.85 16.53 -3.31
CA ASN A 34 3.85 15.52 -4.35
C ASN A 34 2.42 15.10 -4.71
N LYS A 35 1.86 15.70 -5.74
CA LYS A 35 0.47 15.51 -6.17
C LYS A 35 0.13 14.05 -6.55
N ALA A 36 1.09 13.27 -7.05
CA ALA A 36 0.87 11.87 -7.37
C ALA A 36 0.75 11.02 -6.11
N VAL A 37 1.64 11.23 -5.14
CA VAL A 37 1.58 10.57 -3.83
C VAL A 37 0.33 11.01 -3.07
N TYR A 38 0.02 12.31 -3.09
CA TYR A 38 -1.19 12.85 -2.49
C TYR A 38 -2.44 12.14 -3.00
N ALA A 39 -2.63 12.06 -4.31
CA ALA A 39 -3.79 11.39 -4.91
C ALA A 39 -3.84 9.90 -4.54
N LEU A 40 -2.67 9.22 -4.49
CA LEU A 40 -2.58 7.81 -4.10
C LEU A 40 -2.93 7.58 -2.62
N GLU A 41 -2.65 8.53 -1.74
CA GLU A 41 -3.03 8.46 -0.32
C GLU A 41 -4.48 8.88 -0.08
N ARG A 42 -5.02 9.83 -0.87
CA ARG A 42 -6.43 10.27 -0.78
C ARG A 42 -7.42 9.20 -1.23
N CYS A 43 -7.10 8.44 -2.26
CA CYS A 43 -7.99 7.40 -2.75
C CYS A 43 -8.33 6.33 -1.69
N PRO A 44 -7.38 5.72 -0.94
CA PRO A 44 -7.71 4.85 0.19
C PRO A 44 -8.48 5.55 1.32
N GLU A 45 -8.22 6.84 1.60
CA GLU A 45 -8.96 7.60 2.60
C GLU A 45 -10.46 7.68 2.22
N GLU A 46 -10.76 7.92 0.94
CA GLU A 46 -12.13 7.93 0.44
C GLU A 46 -12.74 6.52 0.35
N MET A 47 -11.94 5.53 -0.05
CA MET A 47 -12.36 4.13 -0.19
C MET A 47 -12.70 3.46 1.14
N TYR A 48 -12.01 3.87 2.22
CA TYR A 48 -12.10 3.25 3.55
C TYR A 48 -12.53 4.24 4.63
N GLN A 49 -13.45 5.15 4.30
CA GLN A 49 -14.02 6.08 5.29
C GLN A 49 -14.51 5.34 6.54
N ASN A 50 -14.20 5.88 7.71
CA ASN A 50 -14.54 5.31 9.02
C ASN A 50 -13.89 3.95 9.35
N GLN A 51 -12.84 3.58 8.64
CA GLN A 51 -12.04 2.40 8.92
C GLN A 51 -10.59 2.79 9.22
N PRO A 52 -9.87 2.03 10.07
CA PRO A 52 -8.46 2.35 10.39
C PRO A 52 -7.55 2.45 9.17
N TYR A 53 -7.85 1.69 8.11
CA TYR A 53 -7.04 1.71 6.88
C TYR A 53 -7.22 2.99 6.06
N GLY A 54 -8.32 3.71 6.24
CA GLY A 54 -8.55 5.02 5.63
C GLY A 54 -7.92 6.20 6.39
N LEU A 55 -7.29 5.95 7.53
CA LEU A 55 -6.61 7.02 8.27
C LEU A 55 -5.25 7.34 7.64
N TYR A 56 -4.92 8.63 7.59
CA TYR A 56 -3.60 9.04 7.14
C TYR A 56 -2.53 8.59 8.15
N LYS A 57 -1.47 7.96 7.67
CA LYS A 57 -0.45 7.31 8.50
C LYS A 57 0.29 8.22 9.48
N TYR A 58 0.33 9.52 9.20
CA TYR A 58 0.95 10.53 10.08
C TYR A 58 -0.07 11.28 10.95
N GLY A 59 -1.36 10.91 10.89
CA GLY A 59 -2.42 11.57 11.63
C GLY A 59 -2.81 12.93 11.05
N TYR A 60 -3.41 13.76 11.88
CA TYR A 60 -3.97 15.05 11.48
C TYR A 60 -3.40 16.17 12.34
N ILE A 61 -3.34 17.40 11.79
CA ILE A 61 -2.75 18.55 12.48
C ILE A 61 -3.48 18.84 13.79
N GLU A 62 -4.79 18.69 13.81
CA GLU A 62 -5.67 18.93 14.96
C GLU A 62 -5.31 18.02 16.14
N ASP A 63 -4.87 16.79 15.87
CA ASP A 63 -4.47 15.84 16.90
C ASP A 63 -3.18 16.25 17.61
N LEU A 64 -2.28 16.95 16.91
CA LEU A 64 -0.99 17.35 17.46
C LEU A 64 -1.14 18.27 18.70
N ASP A 65 -2.19 19.11 18.70
CA ASP A 65 -2.40 20.05 19.83
C ASP A 65 -2.80 19.31 21.12
N THR A 66 -3.39 18.14 20.99
CA THR A 66 -3.81 17.30 22.13
C THR A 66 -2.66 16.49 22.74
N ILE A 67 -1.57 16.31 22.00
CA ILE A 67 -0.40 15.52 22.44
C ILE A 67 0.44 16.34 23.41
N THR A 68 0.59 15.80 24.63
CA THR A 68 1.45 16.32 25.69
C THR A 68 2.60 15.35 25.98
N VAL A 69 3.62 15.79 26.67
CA VAL A 69 4.73 14.94 27.13
C VAL A 69 4.20 13.76 27.95
N GLN A 70 3.24 14.04 28.84
CA GLN A 70 2.68 13.05 29.75
C GLN A 70 1.84 11.99 29.02
N ASN A 71 0.83 12.40 28.22
CA ASN A 71 -0.04 11.43 27.55
C ASN A 71 0.69 10.63 26.47
N LEU A 72 1.72 11.20 25.82
CA LEU A 72 2.56 10.48 24.89
C LEU A 72 3.38 9.38 25.59
N TYR A 73 3.93 9.68 26.78
CA TYR A 73 4.67 8.69 27.55
C TYR A 73 3.77 7.58 28.09
N GLU A 74 2.59 7.93 28.58
CA GLU A 74 1.57 6.94 28.99
C GLU A 74 1.16 6.02 27.84
N TYR A 75 0.95 6.58 26.65
CA TYR A 75 0.65 5.80 25.45
C TYR A 75 1.82 4.86 25.07
N TYR A 76 3.06 5.35 25.12
CA TYR A 76 4.24 4.53 24.88
C TYR A 76 4.32 3.36 25.88
N GLN A 77 4.10 3.60 27.17
CA GLN A 77 4.10 2.54 28.17
C GLN A 77 2.99 1.51 27.92
N LYS A 78 1.79 1.98 27.58
CA LYS A 78 0.67 1.12 27.21
C LYS A 78 0.99 0.28 25.97
N MET A 79 1.55 0.87 24.92
CA MET A 79 1.97 0.18 23.71
C MET A 79 3.00 -0.93 24.04
N LEU A 80 3.99 -0.67 24.87
CA LEU A 80 4.95 -1.67 25.29
C LEU A 80 4.30 -2.83 26.06
N GLN A 81 3.21 -2.61 26.78
CA GLN A 81 2.52 -3.64 27.55
C GLN A 81 1.54 -4.46 26.71
N GLU A 82 0.79 -3.81 25.83
CA GLU A 82 -0.39 -4.38 25.17
C GLU A 82 -0.13 -4.82 23.71
N CYS A 83 0.81 -4.16 23.00
CA CYS A 83 1.04 -4.49 21.58
C CYS A 83 1.89 -5.75 21.41
N LYS A 84 1.61 -6.50 20.35
CA LYS A 84 2.53 -7.53 19.85
C LYS A 84 3.83 -6.85 19.39
N ILE A 85 4.97 -7.41 19.75
CA ILE A 85 6.28 -6.95 19.32
C ILE A 85 6.96 -8.12 18.64
N ASP A 86 7.27 -7.96 17.36
CA ASP A 86 8.06 -8.91 16.58
C ASP A 86 9.47 -8.33 16.37
N LEU A 87 10.49 -9.14 16.60
CA LEU A 87 11.88 -8.78 16.38
C LEU A 87 12.41 -9.59 15.20
N PHE A 88 12.86 -8.90 14.17
CA PHE A 88 13.54 -9.48 13.03
C PHE A 88 15.01 -9.09 13.08
N VAL A 89 15.88 -10.07 12.92
CA VAL A 89 17.33 -9.87 12.88
C VAL A 89 17.85 -10.50 11.60
N SER A 90 18.43 -9.70 10.73
CA SER A 90 19.09 -10.14 9.50
C SER A 90 20.55 -9.69 9.49
N GLY A 91 21.45 -10.57 9.12
CA GLY A 91 22.88 -10.30 9.03
C GLY A 91 23.75 -11.55 9.27
N ASP A 92 25.04 -11.42 9.05
CA ASP A 92 26.02 -12.46 9.36
C ASP A 92 26.37 -12.41 10.86
N ILE A 93 25.47 -12.95 11.68
CA ILE A 93 25.57 -12.93 13.14
C ILE A 93 25.54 -14.36 13.67
N GLU A 94 26.62 -14.77 14.31
CA GLU A 94 26.64 -16.01 15.07
C GLU A 94 25.88 -15.85 16.40
N ASN A 95 25.21 -16.90 16.85
CA ASN A 95 24.52 -16.97 18.16
C ASN A 95 23.46 -15.89 18.38
N VAL A 96 22.71 -15.48 17.35
CA VAL A 96 21.68 -14.43 17.43
C VAL A 96 20.68 -14.68 18.56
N ASN A 97 20.25 -15.92 18.79
CA ASN A 97 19.31 -16.26 19.86
C ASN A 97 19.89 -15.94 21.25
N GLU A 98 21.15 -16.28 21.48
CA GLU A 98 21.82 -16.00 22.76
C GLU A 98 21.95 -14.49 23.01
N ILE A 99 22.32 -13.71 21.98
CA ILE A 99 22.40 -12.25 22.04
C ILE A 99 21.05 -11.63 22.38
N VAL A 100 19.99 -12.10 21.71
CA VAL A 100 18.61 -11.64 21.94
C VAL A 100 18.15 -12.00 23.35
N GLU A 101 18.35 -13.24 23.80
CA GLU A 101 17.95 -13.71 25.12
C GLU A 101 18.70 -13.05 26.26
N GLN A 102 19.96 -12.66 26.05
CA GLN A 102 20.77 -11.96 27.06
C GLN A 102 20.48 -10.46 27.15
N ASN A 103 19.79 -9.89 26.14
CA ASN A 103 19.51 -8.46 26.12
C ASN A 103 18.52 -8.05 27.23
N GLU A 104 18.97 -7.20 28.16
CA GLU A 104 18.20 -6.77 29.34
C GLU A 104 16.89 -6.05 28.97
N ASN A 105 16.86 -5.31 27.86
CA ASN A 105 15.63 -4.64 27.41
C ASN A 105 14.61 -5.63 26.84
N ILE A 106 15.07 -6.69 26.19
CA ILE A 106 14.19 -7.78 25.71
C ILE A 106 13.67 -8.60 26.89
N LYS A 107 14.51 -8.88 27.90
CA LYS A 107 14.08 -9.55 29.14
C LYS A 107 12.93 -8.82 29.84
N LYS A 108 12.94 -7.48 29.86
CA LYS A 108 11.84 -6.68 30.43
C LYS A 108 10.50 -6.89 29.69
N LEU A 109 10.52 -7.37 28.46
CA LEU A 109 9.33 -7.67 27.69
C LEU A 109 8.77 -9.07 27.93
N GLN A 110 9.51 -9.93 28.63
CA GLN A 110 9.07 -11.29 28.94
C GLN A 110 7.87 -11.26 29.91
N GLY A 111 6.96 -12.20 29.76
CA GLY A 111 5.77 -12.33 30.62
C GLY A 111 4.62 -11.39 30.28
N ARG A 112 4.76 -10.51 29.27
CA ARG A 112 3.66 -9.69 28.79
C ARG A 112 2.59 -10.59 28.15
N LYS A 113 1.34 -10.13 28.24
CA LYS A 113 0.21 -10.75 27.53
C LYS A 113 -0.35 -9.73 26.54
N PRO A 114 0.22 -9.63 25.34
CA PRO A 114 -0.25 -8.66 24.36
C PRO A 114 -1.70 -8.94 23.99
N ASN A 115 -2.50 -7.88 23.99
CA ASN A 115 -3.88 -7.93 23.49
C ASN A 115 -3.87 -7.66 21.98
N TYR A 116 -3.41 -8.65 21.22
CA TYR A 116 -3.33 -8.55 19.77
C TYR A 116 -4.33 -9.47 19.11
N VAL A 117 -5.21 -8.90 18.31
CA VAL A 117 -6.09 -9.64 17.42
C VAL A 117 -5.67 -9.33 15.99
N MET A 118 -5.20 -10.35 15.28
CA MET A 118 -4.93 -10.20 13.85
C MET A 118 -6.26 -9.98 13.13
N ASN A 119 -6.41 -8.80 12.53
CA ASN A 119 -7.57 -8.54 11.69
C ASN A 119 -7.42 -9.37 10.41
N LYS A 120 -8.18 -10.45 10.31
CA LYS A 120 -8.31 -11.19 9.04
C LYS A 120 -8.94 -10.26 8.01
N VAL A 121 -8.48 -10.37 6.77
CA VAL A 121 -9.13 -9.69 5.65
C VAL A 121 -10.55 -10.25 5.56
N GLU A 122 -11.54 -9.46 6.00
CA GLU A 122 -12.94 -9.83 5.81
C GLU A 122 -13.27 -9.79 4.32
N ASN A 123 -14.14 -10.71 3.87
CA ASN A 123 -14.69 -10.64 2.52
C ASN A 123 -15.41 -9.30 2.38
N LYS A 124 -14.91 -8.47 1.50
CA LYS A 124 -15.48 -7.14 1.25
C LYS A 124 -16.87 -7.31 0.68
N LYS A 125 -17.83 -6.55 1.20
CA LYS A 125 -19.12 -6.40 0.54
C LYS A 125 -18.92 -5.60 -0.73
N GLU A 126 -19.70 -5.92 -1.77
CA GLU A 126 -19.77 -5.07 -2.95
C GLU A 126 -20.22 -3.67 -2.53
N VAL A 127 -19.47 -2.68 -2.97
CA VAL A 127 -19.73 -1.27 -2.73
C VAL A 127 -20.08 -0.64 -4.08
N GLU A 128 -21.06 0.25 -4.11
CA GLU A 128 -21.29 1.05 -5.32
C GLU A 128 -20.07 1.92 -5.61
N GLU A 129 -19.68 1.93 -6.90
CA GLU A 129 -18.61 2.81 -7.38
C GLU A 129 -18.97 4.26 -7.09
N HIS A 130 -18.05 4.99 -6.47
CA HIS A 130 -18.21 6.43 -6.31
C HIS A 130 -17.03 7.20 -6.88
N GLU A 131 -17.31 8.39 -7.39
CA GLU A 131 -16.33 9.30 -7.97
C GLU A 131 -16.08 10.48 -7.05
N VAL A 132 -14.79 10.75 -6.76
CA VAL A 132 -14.35 11.90 -5.97
C VAL A 132 -13.50 12.79 -6.84
N LYS A 133 -13.94 14.05 -7.04
CA LYS A 133 -13.17 15.08 -7.75
C LYS A 133 -12.70 16.13 -6.76
N GLU A 134 -11.39 16.23 -6.59
CA GLU A 134 -10.77 17.24 -5.73
C GLU A 134 -10.05 18.26 -6.58
N GLU A 135 -10.19 19.54 -6.21
CA GLU A 135 -9.61 20.68 -6.92
C GLU A 135 -8.41 21.24 -6.18
N MET A 136 -7.27 21.29 -6.85
CA MET A 136 -6.04 21.84 -6.32
C MET A 136 -5.27 22.52 -7.45
N ASP A 137 -4.31 23.38 -7.12
CA ASP A 137 -3.40 23.94 -8.12
C ASP A 137 -2.48 22.83 -8.67
N VAL A 138 -2.84 22.29 -9.84
CA VAL A 138 -2.13 21.23 -10.51
C VAL A 138 -2.05 21.47 -12.02
N VAL A 139 -0.89 21.21 -12.60
CA VAL A 139 -0.70 21.26 -14.06
C VAL A 139 -1.25 20.01 -14.74
N GLN A 140 -1.13 18.86 -14.07
CA GLN A 140 -1.57 17.56 -14.57
C GLN A 140 -2.63 16.99 -13.66
N GLY A 141 -3.70 16.45 -14.23
CA GLY A 141 -4.67 15.64 -13.51
C GLY A 141 -4.04 14.33 -13.01
N LYS A 142 -4.44 13.89 -11.82
CA LYS A 142 -4.06 12.60 -11.25
C LYS A 142 -5.31 11.76 -11.05
N ILE A 143 -5.40 10.65 -11.78
CA ILE A 143 -6.44 9.65 -11.59
C ILE A 143 -5.86 8.55 -10.71
N VAL A 144 -6.60 8.18 -9.68
CA VAL A 144 -6.35 6.96 -8.91
C VAL A 144 -7.66 6.19 -8.81
N ILE A 145 -7.64 4.92 -9.25
CA ILE A 145 -8.80 4.05 -9.19
C ILE A 145 -8.51 2.94 -8.18
N GLY A 146 -9.30 2.89 -7.13
CA GLY A 146 -9.29 1.83 -6.14
C GLY A 146 -10.20 0.69 -6.56
N LEU A 147 -9.63 -0.50 -6.68
CA LEU A 147 -10.33 -1.73 -7.02
C LEU A 147 -10.34 -2.66 -5.82
N ASP A 148 -11.50 -3.26 -5.51
CA ASP A 148 -11.59 -4.37 -4.58
C ASP A 148 -11.39 -5.70 -5.32
N VAL A 149 -10.57 -6.58 -4.71
CA VAL A 149 -10.32 -7.93 -5.22
C VAL A 149 -10.98 -8.93 -4.26
N HIS A 150 -12.01 -9.63 -4.73
CA HIS A 150 -12.77 -10.58 -3.92
C HIS A 150 -12.19 -12.00 -4.07
N LEU A 151 -11.17 -12.30 -3.26
CA LEU A 151 -10.53 -13.61 -3.26
C LEU A 151 -11.40 -14.65 -2.56
N GLN A 152 -11.57 -15.82 -3.17
CA GLN A 152 -12.31 -16.95 -2.59
C GLN A 152 -11.43 -17.82 -1.68
N ASN A 153 -10.12 -17.79 -1.89
CA ASN A 153 -9.13 -18.51 -1.11
C ASN A 153 -7.75 -17.85 -1.17
N GLU A 154 -6.88 -18.21 -0.24
CA GLU A 154 -5.54 -17.66 -0.09
C GLU A 154 -4.62 -17.86 -1.30
N ASN A 155 -4.82 -18.89 -2.11
CA ASN A 155 -3.97 -19.12 -3.28
C ASN A 155 -4.25 -18.13 -4.41
N GLN A 156 -5.46 -17.61 -4.50
CA GLN A 156 -5.82 -16.59 -5.51
C GLN A 156 -5.04 -15.28 -5.38
N LYS A 157 -4.32 -15.05 -4.28
CA LYS A 157 -3.41 -13.92 -4.17
C LYS A 157 -2.28 -13.94 -5.23
N TYR A 158 -1.86 -15.13 -5.67
CA TYR A 158 -0.87 -15.27 -6.74
C TYR A 158 -1.48 -14.96 -8.10
N ASP A 159 -2.73 -15.37 -8.31
CA ASP A 159 -3.50 -15.04 -9.52
C ASP A 159 -3.72 -13.54 -9.63
N ALA A 160 -4.07 -12.87 -8.51
CA ALA A 160 -4.21 -11.42 -8.44
C ALA A 160 -2.88 -10.67 -8.67
N MET A 161 -1.75 -11.25 -8.26
CA MET A 161 -0.44 -10.68 -8.56
C MET A 161 -0.14 -10.70 -10.05
N LEU A 162 -0.39 -11.85 -10.73
CA LEU A 162 -0.22 -11.96 -12.18
C LEU A 162 -1.19 -11.04 -12.91
N TYR A 163 -2.45 -10.99 -12.49
CA TYR A 163 -3.42 -10.03 -13.00
C TYR A 163 -2.88 -8.59 -12.96
N ASN A 164 -2.41 -8.16 -11.78
CA ASN A 164 -1.86 -6.81 -11.61
C ASN A 164 -0.60 -6.58 -12.45
N ALA A 165 0.29 -7.56 -12.56
CA ALA A 165 1.51 -7.44 -13.37
C ALA A 165 1.17 -7.21 -14.85
N ILE A 166 0.18 -7.93 -15.38
CA ILE A 166 -0.31 -7.78 -16.75
C ILE A 166 -1.06 -6.45 -16.92
N LEU A 167 -1.91 -6.08 -15.96
CA LEU A 167 -2.72 -4.86 -16.04
C LEU A 167 -1.86 -3.60 -16.05
N GLY A 168 -1.00 -3.42 -15.04
CA GLY A 168 -0.27 -2.15 -14.87
C GLY A 168 1.00 -2.25 -14.01
N GLY A 169 1.41 -3.46 -13.58
CA GLY A 169 2.53 -3.65 -12.66
C GLY A 169 3.90 -3.71 -13.33
N THR A 170 3.98 -3.74 -14.65
CA THR A 170 5.24 -3.85 -15.41
C THR A 170 5.34 -2.79 -16.52
N ALA A 171 6.55 -2.57 -17.03
CA ALA A 171 6.79 -1.63 -18.14
C ALA A 171 6.13 -2.07 -19.47
N ASN A 172 5.73 -3.33 -19.60
CA ASN A 172 5.03 -3.86 -20.80
C ASN A 172 3.56 -4.13 -20.52
N SER A 173 3.02 -3.61 -19.43
CA SER A 173 1.64 -3.81 -19.01
C SER A 173 0.62 -3.12 -19.94
N LYS A 174 -0.62 -3.58 -19.88
CA LYS A 174 -1.72 -3.04 -20.67
C LYS A 174 -1.93 -1.54 -20.43
N MET A 175 -1.87 -1.08 -19.18
CA MET A 175 -1.99 0.36 -18.87
C MET A 175 -0.86 1.16 -19.50
N PHE A 176 0.37 0.66 -19.44
CA PHE A 176 1.49 1.34 -20.06
C PHE A 176 1.32 1.41 -21.59
N GLN A 177 1.02 0.28 -22.23
CA GLN A 177 0.91 0.22 -23.68
C GLN A 177 -0.29 0.99 -24.22
N GLU A 178 -1.49 0.82 -23.64
CA GLU A 178 -2.73 1.36 -24.22
C GLU A 178 -2.96 2.83 -23.84
N VAL A 179 -2.68 3.22 -22.57
CA VAL A 179 -2.94 4.58 -22.10
C VAL A 179 -1.77 5.51 -22.40
N ARG A 180 -0.53 5.05 -22.18
CA ARG A 180 0.66 5.87 -22.35
C ARG A 180 1.19 5.83 -23.79
N GLU A 181 1.55 4.65 -24.31
CA GLU A 181 2.25 4.55 -25.60
C GLU A 181 1.29 4.77 -26.79
N LYS A 182 0.22 4.00 -26.90
CA LYS A 182 -0.68 4.08 -28.05
C LYS A 182 -1.58 5.31 -28.05
N ALA A 183 -2.21 5.61 -26.93
CA ALA A 183 -3.11 6.75 -26.84
C ALA A 183 -2.38 8.07 -26.56
N SER A 184 -1.16 8.04 -26.06
CA SER A 184 -0.36 9.22 -25.66
C SER A 184 -1.11 10.15 -24.71
N LEU A 185 -1.95 9.60 -23.81
CA LEU A 185 -2.80 10.37 -22.91
C LEU A 185 -2.15 10.58 -21.54
N ALA A 186 -1.22 9.70 -21.14
CA ALA A 186 -0.64 9.71 -19.83
C ALA A 186 0.87 9.77 -19.84
N TYR A 187 1.45 10.50 -18.92
CA TYR A 187 2.89 10.48 -18.62
C TYR A 187 3.27 9.25 -17.78
N THR A 188 2.36 8.83 -16.91
CA THR A 188 2.49 7.64 -16.08
C THR A 188 1.16 6.88 -16.14
N ALA A 189 1.23 5.55 -16.32
CA ALA A 189 0.09 4.66 -16.24
C ALA A 189 0.58 3.35 -15.65
N SER A 190 0.13 3.01 -14.45
CA SER A 190 0.58 1.84 -13.70
C SER A 190 -0.51 1.33 -12.76
N SER A 191 -0.32 0.13 -12.22
CA SER A 191 -1.14 -0.38 -11.13
C SER A 191 -0.30 -1.05 -10.05
N ARG A 192 -0.83 -1.07 -8.82
CA ARG A 192 -0.21 -1.68 -7.65
C ARG A 192 -1.21 -2.54 -6.90
N TYR A 193 -0.87 -3.80 -6.68
CA TYR A 193 -1.63 -4.71 -5.83
C TYR A 193 -1.17 -4.63 -4.37
N VAL A 194 -2.09 -4.36 -3.46
CA VAL A 194 -1.87 -4.37 -2.01
C VAL A 194 -2.42 -5.67 -1.44
N ARG A 195 -1.55 -6.66 -1.36
CA ARG A 195 -1.88 -8.06 -1.07
C ARG A 195 -2.66 -8.27 0.23
N TYR A 196 -2.22 -7.64 1.34
CA TYR A 196 -2.85 -7.83 2.66
C TYR A 196 -4.21 -7.15 2.79
N LYS A 197 -4.56 -6.26 1.86
CA LYS A 197 -5.88 -5.59 1.77
C LYS A 197 -6.72 -6.08 0.60
N SER A 198 -6.17 -6.94 -0.24
CA SER A 198 -6.83 -7.45 -1.45
C SER A 198 -7.44 -6.32 -2.27
N ASN A 199 -6.65 -5.28 -2.57
CA ASN A 199 -7.04 -4.22 -3.48
C ASN A 199 -5.94 -3.84 -4.46
N ILE A 200 -6.35 -3.25 -5.57
CA ILE A 200 -5.46 -2.74 -6.61
C ILE A 200 -5.73 -1.26 -6.79
N PHE A 201 -4.67 -0.47 -6.87
CA PHE A 201 -4.75 0.94 -7.26
C PHE A 201 -4.18 1.13 -8.65
N ILE A 202 -4.99 1.66 -9.57
CA ILE A 202 -4.52 2.14 -10.88
C ILE A 202 -4.19 3.61 -10.74
N MET A 203 -3.04 4.03 -11.25
CA MET A 203 -2.54 5.40 -11.16
C MET A 203 -2.21 5.92 -12.56
N CYS A 204 -2.82 7.06 -12.94
CA CYS A 204 -2.52 7.73 -14.20
C CYS A 204 -2.31 9.22 -14.00
N GLY A 205 -1.24 9.76 -14.59
CA GLY A 205 -0.99 11.21 -14.69
C GLY A 205 -1.30 11.69 -16.09
N ILE A 206 -2.32 12.52 -16.26
CA ILE A 206 -2.88 12.92 -17.57
C ILE A 206 -2.98 14.45 -17.72
N GLU A 207 -3.17 14.92 -18.95
CA GLU A 207 -3.75 16.24 -19.15
C GLU A 207 -5.23 16.22 -18.73
N ILE A 208 -5.68 17.23 -17.99
CA ILE A 208 -7.01 17.26 -17.37
C ILE A 208 -8.14 17.10 -18.41
N LYS A 209 -8.00 17.72 -19.59
CA LYS A 209 -8.98 17.60 -20.70
C LYS A 209 -9.15 16.19 -21.24
N ASN A 210 -8.20 15.28 -20.97
CA ASN A 210 -8.17 13.92 -21.46
C ASN A 210 -8.84 12.90 -20.48
N TYR A 211 -9.45 13.39 -19.41
CA TYR A 211 -10.01 12.54 -18.35
C TYR A 211 -10.97 11.47 -18.89
N GLU A 212 -12.01 11.89 -19.61
CA GLU A 212 -13.05 10.97 -20.12
C GLU A 212 -12.45 9.88 -21.04
N LYS A 213 -11.55 10.30 -21.93
CA LYS A 213 -10.89 9.36 -22.84
C LYS A 213 -9.96 8.39 -22.13
N ALA A 214 -9.23 8.87 -21.12
CA ALA A 214 -8.38 8.01 -20.29
C ALA A 214 -9.22 6.99 -19.51
N MET A 215 -10.33 7.42 -18.91
CA MET A 215 -11.25 6.54 -18.20
C MET A 215 -11.87 5.49 -19.12
N GLU A 216 -12.27 5.86 -20.34
CA GLU A 216 -12.78 4.91 -21.36
C GLU A 216 -11.75 3.80 -21.63
N ILE A 217 -10.50 4.17 -21.89
CA ILE A 217 -9.44 3.20 -22.17
C ILE A 217 -9.15 2.32 -20.95
N ILE A 218 -9.06 2.91 -19.74
CA ILE A 218 -8.83 2.16 -18.51
C ILE A 218 -9.94 1.12 -18.28
N ARG A 219 -11.21 1.54 -18.39
CA ARG A 219 -12.36 0.63 -18.24
C ARG A 219 -12.34 -0.49 -19.29
N LYS A 220 -11.97 -0.16 -20.54
CA LYS A 220 -11.79 -1.16 -21.58
C LYS A 220 -10.71 -2.18 -21.19
N GLN A 221 -9.57 -1.75 -20.63
CA GLN A 221 -8.53 -2.69 -20.20
C GLN A 221 -9.01 -3.60 -19.06
N LEU A 222 -9.80 -3.10 -18.11
CA LEU A 222 -10.40 -3.93 -17.06
C LEU A 222 -11.33 -4.99 -17.66
N GLU A 223 -12.14 -4.62 -18.66
CA GLU A 223 -13.03 -5.54 -19.34
C GLU A 223 -12.26 -6.55 -20.22
N ASP A 224 -11.22 -6.09 -20.92
CA ASP A 224 -10.32 -6.95 -21.70
C ASP A 224 -9.67 -8.03 -20.80
N MET A 225 -9.28 -7.69 -19.56
CA MET A 225 -8.76 -8.66 -18.60
C MET A 225 -9.80 -9.71 -18.21
N LYS A 226 -11.06 -9.32 -17.96
CA LYS A 226 -12.18 -10.25 -17.67
C LYS A 226 -12.47 -11.20 -18.82
N ASN A 227 -12.29 -10.74 -20.06
CA ASN A 227 -12.51 -11.50 -21.28
C ASN A 227 -11.29 -12.27 -21.77
N GLY A 228 -10.18 -12.25 -21.01
CA GLY A 228 -8.95 -12.98 -21.34
C GLY A 228 -8.21 -12.42 -22.56
N VAL A 229 -8.40 -11.12 -22.86
CA VAL A 229 -7.72 -10.44 -23.98
C VAL A 229 -6.32 -10.02 -23.55
N PHE A 230 -5.48 -11.01 -23.32
CA PHE A 230 -4.04 -10.93 -23.07
C PHE A 230 -3.37 -12.22 -23.55
N SER A 231 -2.11 -12.14 -23.96
CA SER A 231 -1.39 -13.26 -24.59
C SER A 231 -0.70 -14.14 -23.53
N ASP A 232 -0.29 -15.34 -23.98
CA ASP A 232 0.58 -16.21 -23.17
C ASP A 232 1.94 -15.56 -22.92
N GLU A 233 2.42 -14.73 -23.83
CA GLU A 233 3.64 -13.94 -23.67
C GLU A 233 3.51 -12.92 -22.54
N ASP A 234 2.35 -12.27 -22.39
CA ASP A 234 2.07 -11.35 -21.27
C ASP A 234 2.14 -12.09 -19.93
N ILE A 235 1.60 -13.32 -19.86
CA ILE A 235 1.66 -14.16 -18.67
C ILE A 235 3.10 -14.53 -18.34
N GLU A 236 3.86 -15.00 -19.32
CA GLU A 236 5.26 -15.40 -19.12
C GLU A 236 6.16 -14.22 -18.71
N ASN A 237 5.93 -13.03 -19.30
CA ASN A 237 6.65 -11.81 -18.92
C ASN A 237 6.29 -11.37 -17.49
N ALA A 238 5.01 -11.47 -17.11
CA ALA A 238 4.56 -11.19 -15.75
C ALA A 238 5.20 -12.15 -14.73
N LYS A 239 5.21 -13.47 -15.03
CA LYS A 239 5.89 -14.48 -14.17
C LYS A 239 7.36 -14.17 -14.01
N LYS A 240 8.08 -13.92 -15.11
CA LYS A 240 9.52 -13.58 -15.08
C LYS A 240 9.79 -12.34 -14.22
N GLY A 241 8.99 -11.28 -14.38
CA GLY A 241 9.13 -10.06 -13.60
C GLY A 241 8.93 -10.29 -12.10
N ILE A 242 7.87 -11.00 -11.71
CA ILE A 242 7.60 -11.35 -10.32
C ILE A 242 8.70 -12.23 -9.74
N ILE A 243 9.11 -13.28 -10.45
CA ILE A 243 10.16 -14.22 -10.00
C ILE A 243 11.50 -13.50 -9.85
N SER A 244 11.85 -12.59 -10.76
CA SER A 244 13.04 -11.77 -10.64
C SER A 244 13.03 -10.93 -9.37
N GLY A 245 11.89 -10.26 -9.08
CA GLY A 245 11.72 -9.49 -7.85
C GLY A 245 11.81 -10.35 -6.58
N ILE A 246 11.30 -11.60 -6.62
CA ILE A 246 11.40 -12.52 -5.48
C ILE A 246 12.85 -12.97 -5.26
N LYS A 247 13.58 -13.25 -6.31
CA LYS A 247 14.99 -13.66 -6.21
C LYS A 247 15.90 -12.56 -5.70
N SER A 248 15.52 -11.29 -5.85
CA SER A 248 16.31 -10.17 -5.32
C SER A 248 15.97 -9.83 -3.85
N ILE A 249 15.02 -10.56 -3.22
CA ILE A 249 14.69 -10.33 -1.80
C ILE A 249 15.90 -10.56 -0.91
N ASP A 250 16.68 -11.63 -1.17
CA ASP A 250 17.85 -11.99 -0.38
C ASP A 250 19.04 -11.03 -0.58
N ASP A 251 18.98 -10.15 -1.59
CA ASP A 251 20.07 -9.21 -1.89
C ASP A 251 20.05 -7.99 -0.94
N GLU A 252 18.92 -7.70 -0.31
CA GLU A 252 18.73 -6.54 0.56
C GLU A 252 18.05 -6.91 1.88
N GLN A 253 18.70 -6.65 3.01
CA GLN A 253 18.20 -6.98 4.36
C GLN A 253 16.83 -6.37 4.67
N ASP A 254 16.59 -5.13 4.29
CA ASP A 254 15.29 -4.46 4.52
C ASP A 254 14.16 -5.12 3.73
N THR A 255 14.45 -5.59 2.52
CA THR A 255 13.51 -6.30 1.67
C THR A 255 13.21 -7.69 2.24
N GLU A 256 14.23 -8.40 2.72
CA GLU A 256 14.09 -9.69 3.39
C GLU A 256 13.22 -9.56 4.66
N ILE A 257 13.52 -8.60 5.54
CA ILE A 257 12.74 -8.33 6.76
C ILE A 257 11.29 -7.99 6.40
N THR A 258 11.07 -7.13 5.41
CA THR A 258 9.72 -6.75 4.96
C THR A 258 8.93 -7.95 4.42
N TYR A 259 9.59 -8.85 3.70
CA TYR A 259 8.97 -10.08 3.21
C TYR A 259 8.51 -10.99 4.36
N PHE A 260 9.38 -11.29 5.32
CA PHE A 260 9.04 -12.13 6.47
C PHE A 260 8.02 -11.48 7.39
N TYR A 261 8.11 -10.17 7.63
CA TYR A 261 7.10 -9.43 8.38
C TYR A 261 5.72 -9.49 7.70
N GLY A 262 5.67 -9.32 6.37
CA GLY A 262 4.43 -9.46 5.61
C GLY A 262 3.81 -10.86 5.73
N GLN A 263 4.62 -11.90 5.89
CA GLN A 263 4.13 -13.26 6.13
C GLN A 263 3.56 -13.45 7.55
N GLU A 264 4.21 -12.89 8.57
CA GLU A 264 3.69 -12.91 9.94
C GLU A 264 2.32 -12.21 10.04
N LEU A 265 2.11 -11.13 9.26
CA LEU A 265 0.82 -10.43 9.21
C LEU A 265 -0.30 -11.20 8.49
N THR A 266 0.03 -12.22 7.71
CA THR A 266 -0.94 -12.95 6.87
C THR A 266 -1.07 -14.44 7.21
N ASP A 267 -0.59 -14.88 8.37
CA ASP A 267 -0.51 -16.30 8.78
C ASP A 267 0.15 -17.21 7.72
N GLY A 268 0.92 -16.65 6.79
CA GLY A 268 1.51 -17.38 5.67
C GLY A 268 2.99 -17.61 5.85
N LYS A 269 3.42 -18.85 6.11
CA LYS A 269 4.84 -19.22 6.08
C LYS A 269 5.14 -19.90 4.75
N THR A 270 5.49 -19.10 3.75
CA THR A 270 5.82 -19.60 2.41
C THR A 270 7.29 -19.29 2.13
N SER A 271 8.10 -20.32 1.87
CA SER A 271 9.49 -20.10 1.43
C SER A 271 9.54 -19.39 0.06
N LEU A 272 10.66 -18.76 -0.27
CA LEU A 272 10.84 -18.11 -1.59
C LEU A 272 10.67 -19.14 -2.73
N SER A 273 11.16 -20.38 -2.53
CA SER A 273 11.00 -21.46 -3.51
C SER A 273 9.55 -21.83 -3.73
N GLU A 274 8.79 -22.07 -2.64
CA GLU A 274 7.35 -22.36 -2.73
C GLU A 274 6.55 -21.21 -3.34
N TYR A 275 6.97 -19.98 -3.07
CA TYR A 275 6.37 -18.80 -3.66
C TYR A 275 6.55 -18.80 -5.19
N ILE A 276 7.77 -19.05 -5.67
CA ILE A 276 8.10 -19.17 -7.09
C ILE A 276 7.26 -20.30 -7.74
N ASP A 277 7.15 -21.44 -7.08
CA ASP A 277 6.34 -22.57 -7.56
C ASP A 277 4.87 -22.19 -7.71
N LYS A 278 4.32 -21.46 -6.75
CA LYS A 278 2.92 -20.99 -6.80
C LYS A 278 2.71 -19.97 -7.94
N VAL A 279 3.64 -19.05 -8.15
CA VAL A 279 3.61 -18.13 -9.29
C VAL A 279 3.65 -18.88 -10.61
N ASN A 280 4.52 -19.87 -10.76
CA ASN A 280 4.65 -20.67 -11.98
C ASN A 280 3.38 -21.46 -12.31
N ARG A 281 2.61 -21.92 -11.31
CA ARG A 281 1.35 -22.69 -11.48
C ARG A 281 0.14 -21.85 -11.89
N VAL A 282 0.22 -20.54 -11.82
CA VAL A 282 -0.89 -19.67 -12.23
C VAL A 282 -1.21 -19.87 -13.71
N THR A 283 -2.49 -20.10 -14.01
CA THR A 283 -3.00 -20.29 -15.38
C THR A 283 -3.73 -19.06 -15.88
N LYS A 284 -3.99 -19.02 -17.17
CA LYS A 284 -4.78 -17.95 -17.82
C LYS A 284 -6.20 -17.89 -17.25
N GLU A 285 -6.82 -19.04 -17.05
CA GLU A 285 -8.17 -19.18 -16.50
C GLU A 285 -8.25 -18.62 -15.07
N ALA A 286 -7.25 -18.92 -14.23
CA ALA A 286 -7.18 -18.40 -12.87
C ALA A 286 -7.05 -16.86 -12.83
N ILE A 287 -6.30 -16.27 -13.76
CA ILE A 287 -6.20 -14.81 -13.91
C ILE A 287 -7.55 -14.21 -14.34
N ILE A 288 -8.26 -14.86 -15.28
CA ILE A 288 -9.59 -14.44 -15.72
C ILE A 288 -10.62 -14.53 -14.59
N ASP A 289 -10.58 -15.60 -13.79
CA ASP A 289 -11.49 -15.77 -12.65
C ASP A 289 -11.29 -14.68 -11.59
N VAL A 290 -10.05 -14.34 -11.29
CA VAL A 290 -9.74 -13.18 -10.42
C VAL A 290 -10.21 -11.89 -11.09
N ALA A 291 -9.98 -11.68 -12.39
CA ALA A 291 -10.43 -10.48 -13.10
C ALA A 291 -11.94 -10.26 -12.96
N LYS A 292 -12.73 -11.34 -13.04
CA LYS A 292 -14.20 -11.30 -12.86
C LYS A 292 -14.62 -10.98 -11.43
N SER A 293 -13.79 -11.27 -10.43
CA SER A 293 -14.03 -10.96 -9.02
C SER A 293 -13.64 -9.54 -8.63
N ILE A 294 -13.06 -8.76 -9.56
CA ILE A 294 -12.61 -7.39 -9.29
C ILE A 294 -13.75 -6.40 -9.57
N THR A 295 -13.99 -5.52 -8.62
CA THR A 295 -14.95 -4.42 -8.72
C THR A 295 -14.27 -3.07 -8.53
N VAL A 296 -14.75 -2.05 -9.26
CA VAL A 296 -14.32 -0.66 -9.05
C VAL A 296 -15.05 -0.15 -7.81
N ASN A 297 -14.28 0.35 -6.83
CA ASN A 297 -14.81 0.94 -5.60
C ASN A 297 -14.80 2.46 -5.70
N THR A 298 -13.63 3.06 -5.91
CA THR A 298 -13.46 4.51 -5.87
C THR A 298 -12.68 4.99 -7.08
N VAL A 299 -13.19 6.02 -7.74
CA VAL A 299 -12.46 6.79 -8.76
C VAL A 299 -12.13 8.15 -8.17
N TYR A 300 -10.86 8.37 -7.85
CA TYR A 300 -10.38 9.66 -7.34
C TYR A 300 -9.69 10.44 -8.44
N PHE A 301 -10.11 11.67 -8.66
CA PHE A 301 -9.53 12.56 -9.66
C PHE A 301 -9.12 13.90 -9.06
N LEU A 302 -7.81 14.13 -8.96
CA LEU A 302 -7.24 15.42 -8.62
C LEU A 302 -7.09 16.25 -9.89
N LYS A 303 -7.79 17.37 -9.97
CA LYS A 303 -7.80 18.29 -11.12
C LYS A 303 -7.47 19.71 -10.73
N ASN A 304 -7.20 20.56 -11.72
CA ASN A 304 -7.04 22.00 -11.47
C ASN A 304 -8.39 22.63 -11.12
N LYS A 305 -8.33 23.70 -10.34
CA LYS A 305 -9.49 24.59 -10.15
C LYS A 305 -9.92 25.12 -11.51
N GLU A 306 -11.19 25.04 -11.82
CA GLU A 306 -11.73 25.72 -12.99
C GLU A 306 -11.55 27.23 -12.76
N THR A 307 -10.61 27.85 -13.49
CA THR A 307 -10.60 29.28 -13.61
C THR A 307 -11.92 29.67 -14.26
N ALA A 308 -12.75 30.43 -13.54
CA ALA A 308 -13.91 31.06 -14.16
C ALA A 308 -13.45 31.67 -15.49
N LYS A 309 -14.05 31.24 -16.59
CA LYS A 309 -13.79 31.89 -17.88
C LYS A 309 -14.08 33.40 -17.67
N GLU A 310 -13.04 34.21 -17.63
CA GLU A 310 -13.21 35.60 -17.89
C GLU A 310 -13.77 35.70 -19.32
N ASP A 311 -15.07 35.92 -19.40
CA ASP A 311 -15.72 36.34 -20.64
C ASP A 311 -15.04 37.65 -21.10
N LYS A 312 -14.18 37.51 -22.11
CA LYS A 312 -13.70 38.64 -22.91
C LYS A 312 -14.35 38.60 -24.28
#